data_c083097cdc54c2624ab9c1cb5e0a4d15
#
_entry.id   c083097cdc54c2624ab9c1cb5e0a4d15
#
_cell.length_a   1.000
_cell.length_b   1.000
_cell.length_c   1.000
_cell.angle_alpha   90.00
_cell.angle_beta   90.00
_cell.angle_gamma   90.00
#
_symmetry.space_group_name_H-M   'P 1'
#
loop_
_entity.id
_entity.type
_entity.pdbx_description
1 polymer ?
#
loop_
_entity_poly.entity_id
_entity_poly.type
_entity_poly.pdbx_seq_one_letter_code
_entity_poly.pdbx_strand_id
1 'polypeptide(L)'
;GPVRIGVVLPTVGLDHGPELLLPPAEAAERLGCDSVWATDHALMSHARESEYPYQRSGTEIAMNPGIGWLEPLAALSFVAARTERVRLGTSVLVLPYRNPIIVAEQAATLHLLSGDRLVLGVGAGWMREEFEALGIDPAERGARTDEGLEVLRALWRDDPASFEGRFFGFRDVVLGVPPRESAPPLWVGGNTRPALRRALRHGDGWHGFEVYPEDMQGIRDSLAELGDEVGRDPGELELSVVRGMVPPELAANSFTPERRNLGASAEEMVDELGRYAEAGVTLVVVQVTLLPQAIPDALEWFAAEVMARLGE
;
A
#
# COMPACT_ATOMS: atom_id res chain seq x y z
N GLY A 1 13.62 3.71 16.91
CA GLY A 1 14.11 2.39 16.50
C GLY A 1 14.29 2.31 14.99
N PRO A 2 14.93 1.27 14.44
CA PRO A 2 15.10 1.11 13.00
C PRO A 2 13.75 0.97 12.29
N VAL A 3 13.71 1.30 11.00
CA VAL A 3 12.52 1.04 10.17
C VAL A 3 12.29 -0.46 10.04
N ARG A 4 11.03 -0.84 10.02
CA ARG A 4 10.61 -2.20 9.61
C ARG A 4 10.64 -2.28 8.09
N ILE A 5 10.80 -3.48 7.55
CA ILE A 5 10.85 -3.73 6.11
C ILE A 5 9.63 -4.52 5.67
N GLY A 6 8.88 -3.96 4.70
CA GLY A 6 7.86 -4.68 3.95
C GLY A 6 8.33 -4.99 2.54
N VAL A 7 7.61 -5.85 1.83
CA VAL A 7 7.93 -6.26 0.47
C VAL A 7 6.71 -6.16 -0.43
N VAL A 8 6.85 -5.51 -1.58
CA VAL A 8 5.82 -5.53 -2.64
C VAL A 8 5.86 -6.88 -3.34
N LEU A 9 4.73 -7.58 -3.37
CA LEU A 9 4.59 -8.85 -4.08
C LEU A 9 4.44 -8.62 -5.60
N PRO A 10 4.86 -9.58 -6.44
CA PRO A 10 4.73 -9.48 -7.90
C PRO A 10 3.28 -9.73 -8.36
N THR A 11 2.36 -8.89 -7.91
CA THR A 11 0.95 -8.89 -8.34
C THR A 11 0.73 -8.13 -9.64
N VAL A 12 1.77 -7.47 -10.14
CA VAL A 12 1.80 -6.73 -11.41
C VAL A 12 2.86 -7.35 -12.31
N GLY A 13 2.55 -7.59 -13.58
CA GLY A 13 3.55 -8.10 -14.52
C GLY A 13 2.97 -8.67 -15.81
N LEU A 14 3.87 -9.20 -16.64
CA LEU A 14 3.52 -9.89 -17.89
C LEU A 14 2.99 -11.30 -17.63
N ASP A 15 3.48 -11.95 -16.58
CA ASP A 15 3.12 -13.28 -16.15
C ASP A 15 2.61 -13.28 -14.72
N HIS A 16 1.66 -14.14 -14.45
CA HIS A 16 1.08 -14.36 -13.12
C HIS A 16 0.93 -15.86 -12.86
N GLY A 17 1.12 -16.25 -11.62
CA GLY A 17 0.92 -17.61 -11.16
C GLY A 17 1.34 -17.79 -9.71
N PRO A 18 0.90 -18.89 -9.08
CA PRO A 18 1.30 -19.18 -7.70
C PRO A 18 2.81 -19.37 -7.55
N GLU A 19 3.48 -19.88 -8.58
CA GLU A 19 4.92 -20.08 -8.64
C GLU A 19 5.73 -18.78 -8.70
N LEU A 20 5.09 -17.66 -9.07
CA LEU A 20 5.70 -16.32 -9.04
C LEU A 20 5.32 -15.55 -7.79
N LEU A 21 4.09 -15.74 -7.28
CA LEU A 21 3.56 -14.99 -6.15
C LEU A 21 4.04 -15.52 -4.79
N LEU A 22 4.02 -16.84 -4.59
CA LEU A 22 4.29 -17.44 -3.28
C LEU A 22 5.76 -17.39 -2.85
N PRO A 23 6.76 -17.67 -3.70
CA PRO A 23 8.15 -17.66 -3.24
C PRO A 23 8.62 -16.34 -2.64
N PRO A 24 8.30 -15.15 -3.21
CA PRO A 24 8.61 -13.88 -2.56
C PRO A 24 7.94 -13.69 -1.20
N ALA A 25 6.69 -14.10 -1.05
CA ALA A 25 5.95 -13.98 0.20
C ALA A 25 6.53 -14.90 1.29
N GLU A 26 6.84 -16.15 0.96
CA GLU A 26 7.47 -17.12 1.85
C GLU A 26 8.90 -16.70 2.22
N ALA A 27 9.66 -16.13 1.28
CA ALA A 27 10.98 -15.57 1.55
C ALA A 27 10.91 -14.38 2.50
N ALA A 28 9.99 -13.42 2.27
CA ALA A 28 9.79 -12.29 3.14
C ALA A 28 9.50 -12.72 4.58
N GLU A 29 8.63 -13.72 4.77
CA GLU A 29 8.32 -14.27 6.10
C GLU A 29 9.53 -14.93 6.74
N ARG A 30 10.24 -15.78 6.01
CA ARG A 30 11.43 -16.49 6.52
C ARG A 30 12.56 -15.54 6.89
N LEU A 31 12.74 -14.47 6.13
CA LEU A 31 13.80 -13.47 6.33
C LEU A 31 13.46 -12.41 7.38
N GLY A 32 12.29 -12.48 8.01
CA GLY A 32 11.90 -11.57 9.08
C GLY A 32 11.38 -10.21 8.62
N CYS A 33 10.91 -10.11 7.37
CA CYS A 33 10.18 -8.93 6.93
C CYS A 33 8.88 -8.76 7.73
N ASP A 34 8.46 -7.50 7.92
CA ASP A 34 7.25 -7.14 8.65
C ASP A 34 5.97 -7.47 7.88
N SER A 35 5.98 -7.25 6.56
CA SER A 35 4.76 -7.26 5.76
C SER A 35 5.00 -7.52 4.29
N VAL A 36 3.96 -7.96 3.61
CA VAL A 36 3.92 -8.13 2.15
C VAL A 36 2.73 -7.36 1.57
N TRP A 37 2.89 -6.80 0.37
CA TRP A 37 1.98 -5.79 -0.17
C TRP A 37 1.58 -6.08 -1.60
N ALA A 38 0.31 -5.86 -1.93
CA ALA A 38 -0.27 -6.02 -3.26
C ALA A 38 -0.82 -4.70 -3.78
N THR A 39 -0.63 -4.45 -5.08
CA THR A 39 -1.13 -3.26 -5.78
C THR A 39 -2.47 -3.51 -6.44
N ASP A 40 -3.17 -2.46 -6.87
CA ASP A 40 -4.54 -2.56 -7.39
C ASP A 40 -4.76 -1.78 -8.68
N HIS A 41 -5.17 -2.50 -9.70
CA HIS A 41 -5.85 -2.01 -10.89
C HIS A 41 -6.83 -3.08 -11.38
N ALA A 42 -8.04 -2.70 -11.75
CA ALA A 42 -9.03 -3.64 -12.28
C ALA A 42 -8.81 -3.91 -13.77
N LEU A 43 -8.39 -2.88 -14.51
CA LEU A 43 -8.12 -2.96 -15.95
C LEU A 43 -7.11 -1.88 -16.38
N MET A 44 -6.52 -2.08 -17.55
CA MET A 44 -5.69 -1.09 -18.23
C MET A 44 -6.29 -0.74 -19.58
N SER A 45 -6.34 0.54 -19.91
CA SER A 45 -6.86 1.02 -21.18
C SER A 45 -5.74 1.18 -22.22
N HIS A 46 -5.94 0.61 -23.43
CA HIS A 46 -5.09 0.88 -24.59
C HIS A 46 -5.24 2.33 -25.10
N ALA A 47 -6.38 2.95 -24.83
CA ALA A 47 -6.70 4.33 -25.20
C ALA A 47 -6.52 5.30 -24.03
N ARG A 48 -5.58 5.03 -23.14
CA ARG A 48 -5.32 5.86 -21.96
C ARG A 48 -4.84 7.23 -22.34
N GLU A 49 -5.56 8.25 -21.88
CA GLU A 49 -5.18 9.67 -21.97
C GLU A 49 -4.78 10.24 -20.62
N SER A 50 -5.20 9.59 -19.51
CA SER A 50 -4.84 9.98 -18.16
C SER A 50 -3.33 9.85 -17.93
N GLU A 51 -2.74 10.87 -17.31
CA GLU A 51 -1.33 10.86 -16.93
C GLU A 51 -1.15 10.12 -15.58
N TYR A 52 -0.09 9.31 -15.52
CA TYR A 52 0.30 8.68 -14.26
C TYR A 52 0.85 9.71 -13.29
N PRO A 53 0.29 9.85 -12.07
CA PRO A 53 0.64 10.95 -11.17
C PRO A 53 2.04 10.87 -10.57
N TYR A 54 2.70 9.72 -10.65
CA TYR A 54 4.02 9.45 -10.09
C TYR A 54 5.07 9.35 -11.20
N GLN A 55 5.26 10.43 -11.97
CA GLN A 55 6.21 10.47 -13.10
C GLN A 55 7.65 10.83 -12.70
N ARG A 56 7.87 11.14 -11.44
CA ARG A 56 9.15 11.67 -10.93
C ARG A 56 10.34 10.75 -11.22
N SER A 57 10.10 9.45 -11.31
CA SER A 57 11.12 8.43 -11.59
C SER A 57 11.08 7.85 -13.01
N GLY A 58 10.19 8.31 -13.87
CA GLY A 58 10.08 7.80 -15.24
C GLY A 58 9.46 6.41 -15.37
N THR A 59 8.61 5.99 -14.43
CA THR A 59 8.02 4.64 -14.36
C THR A 59 6.79 4.47 -15.24
N GLU A 60 6.84 4.86 -16.49
CA GLU A 60 5.74 4.58 -17.43
C GLU A 60 5.60 3.10 -17.77
N ILE A 61 6.63 2.29 -17.54
CA ILE A 61 6.68 0.86 -17.89
C ILE A 61 5.57 0.06 -17.20
N ALA A 62 5.26 0.35 -15.94
CA ALA A 62 4.22 -0.33 -15.19
C ALA A 62 2.80 -0.03 -15.70
N MET A 63 2.64 0.95 -16.58
CA MET A 63 1.36 1.40 -17.11
C MET A 63 1.12 0.95 -18.56
N ASN A 64 1.90 -0.01 -19.05
CA ASN A 64 1.70 -0.61 -20.36
C ASN A 64 0.43 -1.48 -20.34
N PRO A 65 -0.50 -1.35 -21.31
CA PRO A 65 -1.71 -2.17 -21.38
C PRO A 65 -1.48 -3.69 -21.49
N GLY A 66 -0.27 -4.13 -21.86
CA GLY A 66 0.11 -5.55 -21.86
C GLY A 66 0.42 -6.12 -20.49
N ILE A 67 0.51 -5.28 -19.45
CA ILE A 67 0.80 -5.69 -18.09
C ILE A 67 -0.53 -5.93 -17.34
N GLY A 68 -0.65 -7.09 -16.68
CA GLY A 68 -1.80 -7.46 -15.89
C GLY A 68 -1.60 -7.17 -14.40
N TRP A 69 -2.71 -7.14 -13.67
CA TRP A 69 -2.78 -7.05 -12.21
C TRP A 69 -3.59 -8.20 -11.65
N LEU A 70 -3.08 -8.83 -10.59
CA LEU A 70 -3.91 -9.68 -9.75
C LEU A 70 -4.79 -8.79 -8.86
N GLU A 71 -6.01 -9.23 -8.59
CA GLU A 71 -6.87 -8.54 -7.62
C GLU A 71 -6.26 -8.65 -6.22
N PRO A 72 -6.04 -7.53 -5.50
CA PRO A 72 -5.18 -7.52 -4.32
C PRO A 72 -5.72 -8.33 -3.14
N LEU A 73 -7.02 -8.28 -2.84
CA LEU A 73 -7.57 -9.02 -1.70
C LEU A 73 -7.61 -10.53 -1.96
N ALA A 74 -7.90 -10.95 -3.20
CA ALA A 74 -7.82 -12.35 -3.60
C ALA A 74 -6.37 -12.87 -3.52
N ALA A 75 -5.40 -12.10 -4.04
CA ALA A 75 -3.99 -12.47 -3.99
C ALA A 75 -3.49 -12.56 -2.54
N LEU A 76 -3.82 -11.59 -1.69
CA LEU A 76 -3.42 -11.59 -0.29
C LEU A 76 -4.10 -12.72 0.51
N SER A 77 -5.34 -13.10 0.18
CA SER A 77 -6.00 -14.25 0.80
C SER A 77 -5.28 -15.55 0.47
N PHE A 78 -4.81 -15.69 -0.76
CA PHE A 78 -4.01 -16.83 -1.19
C PHE A 78 -2.65 -16.88 -0.47
N VAL A 79 -1.99 -15.74 -0.31
CA VAL A 79 -0.73 -15.61 0.44
C VAL A 79 -0.95 -15.86 1.93
N ALA A 80 -2.06 -15.40 2.50
CA ALA A 80 -2.39 -15.61 3.92
C ALA A 80 -2.43 -17.08 4.31
N ALA A 81 -2.92 -17.94 3.41
CA ALA A 81 -2.99 -19.39 3.64
C ALA A 81 -1.62 -20.09 3.65
N ARG A 82 -0.56 -19.40 3.22
CA ARG A 82 0.81 -19.92 3.11
C ARG A 82 1.82 -19.22 4.02
N THR A 83 1.34 -18.29 4.83
CA THR A 83 2.17 -17.50 5.76
C THR A 83 1.50 -17.46 7.14
N GLU A 84 2.28 -17.14 8.16
CA GLU A 84 1.79 -17.16 9.56
C GLU A 84 2.00 -15.82 10.29
N ARG A 85 3.02 -15.03 9.92
CA ARG A 85 3.46 -13.85 10.69
C ARG A 85 3.42 -12.55 9.92
N VAL A 86 3.83 -12.54 8.64
CA VAL A 86 3.88 -11.29 7.87
C VAL A 86 2.51 -10.65 7.79
N ARG A 87 2.45 -9.35 8.01
CA ARG A 87 1.25 -8.56 7.76
C ARG A 87 0.98 -8.52 6.25
N LEU A 88 -0.28 -8.36 5.91
CA LEU A 88 -0.79 -8.38 4.54
C LEU A 88 -1.31 -6.99 4.21
N GLY A 89 -0.73 -6.30 3.26
CA GLY A 89 -1.08 -4.91 2.96
C GLY A 89 -1.54 -4.70 1.52
N THR A 90 -2.41 -3.74 1.30
CA THR A 90 -2.73 -3.21 -0.02
C THR A 90 -2.02 -1.88 -0.25
N SER A 91 -1.35 -1.72 -1.39
CA SER A 91 -0.49 -0.58 -1.71
C SER A 91 -0.82 0.05 -3.08
N VAL A 92 -1.96 0.67 -3.25
CA VAL A 92 -3.10 0.75 -2.35
C VAL A 92 -4.33 0.13 -3.02
N LEU A 93 -5.32 -0.30 -2.24
CA LEU A 93 -6.63 -0.65 -2.79
C LEU A 93 -7.33 0.65 -3.21
N VAL A 94 -7.79 0.71 -4.45
CA VAL A 94 -8.55 1.86 -4.95
C VAL A 94 -9.99 1.73 -4.48
N LEU A 95 -10.29 2.31 -3.32
CA LEU A 95 -11.58 2.11 -2.65
C LEU A 95 -12.78 2.49 -3.51
N PRO A 96 -12.78 3.62 -4.25
CA PRO A 96 -13.96 4.01 -5.04
C PRO A 96 -14.27 3.10 -6.24
N TYR A 97 -13.41 2.14 -6.59
CA TYR A 97 -13.75 1.14 -7.61
C TYR A 97 -14.79 0.12 -7.14
N ARG A 98 -14.99 0.02 -5.82
CA ARG A 98 -15.79 -1.03 -5.18
C ARG A 98 -16.88 -0.43 -4.28
N ASN A 99 -17.93 -1.22 -4.05
CA ASN A 99 -18.87 -0.88 -2.99
C ASN A 99 -18.16 -1.08 -1.63
N PRO A 100 -18.07 -0.06 -0.77
CA PRO A 100 -17.33 -0.15 0.49
C PRO A 100 -17.94 -1.14 1.49
N ILE A 101 -19.22 -1.49 1.39
CA ILE A 101 -19.85 -2.53 2.21
C ILE A 101 -19.22 -3.89 1.87
N ILE A 102 -19.03 -4.19 0.59
CA ILE A 102 -18.39 -5.42 0.15
C ILE A 102 -16.91 -5.44 0.55
N VAL A 103 -16.21 -4.31 0.42
CA VAL A 103 -14.82 -4.19 0.89
C VAL A 103 -14.72 -4.42 2.40
N ALA A 104 -15.65 -3.86 3.18
CA ALA A 104 -15.70 -4.07 4.62
C ALA A 104 -15.78 -5.56 4.99
N GLU A 105 -16.65 -6.30 4.29
CA GLU A 105 -16.83 -7.74 4.49
C GLU A 105 -15.58 -8.54 4.08
N GLN A 106 -15.04 -8.27 2.90
CA GLN A 106 -13.83 -8.94 2.39
C GLN A 106 -12.63 -8.69 3.30
N ALA A 107 -12.42 -7.44 3.71
CA ALA A 107 -11.31 -7.06 4.58
C ALA A 107 -11.46 -7.67 5.98
N ALA A 108 -12.64 -7.63 6.58
CA ALA A 108 -12.90 -8.26 7.87
C ALA A 108 -12.69 -9.77 7.82
N THR A 109 -13.14 -10.42 6.73
CA THR A 109 -12.94 -11.85 6.50
C THR A 109 -11.45 -12.20 6.41
N LEU A 110 -10.69 -11.50 5.56
CA LEU A 110 -9.25 -11.73 5.42
C LEU A 110 -8.50 -11.47 6.73
N HIS A 111 -8.84 -10.40 7.44
CA HIS A 111 -8.25 -10.06 8.72
C HIS A 111 -8.46 -11.18 9.74
N LEU A 112 -9.70 -11.65 9.89
CA LEU A 112 -10.06 -12.76 10.77
C LEU A 112 -9.31 -14.05 10.39
N LEU A 113 -9.39 -14.48 9.14
CA LEU A 113 -8.79 -15.73 8.67
C LEU A 113 -7.26 -15.73 8.71
N SER A 114 -6.64 -14.58 8.58
CA SER A 114 -5.18 -14.43 8.65
C SER A 114 -4.63 -14.27 10.07
N GLY A 115 -5.49 -14.27 11.10
CA GLY A 115 -5.06 -14.00 12.47
C GLY A 115 -4.70 -12.54 12.71
N ASP A 116 -5.57 -11.64 12.26
CA ASP A 116 -5.49 -10.18 12.45
C ASP A 116 -4.26 -9.52 11.77
N ARG A 117 -3.87 -10.02 10.57
CA ARG A 117 -2.67 -9.56 9.87
C ARG A 117 -2.92 -8.54 8.75
N LEU A 118 -4.18 -8.23 8.39
CA LEU A 118 -4.45 -7.28 7.30
C LEU A 118 -4.20 -5.83 7.71
N VAL A 119 -3.52 -5.09 6.85
CA VAL A 119 -3.46 -3.62 6.82
C VAL A 119 -4.10 -3.16 5.52
N LEU A 120 -5.22 -2.44 5.59
CA LEU A 120 -5.90 -1.96 4.39
C LEU A 120 -5.37 -0.58 3.99
N GLY A 121 -4.42 -0.57 3.07
CA GLY A 121 -3.95 0.66 2.41
C GLY A 121 -4.94 1.06 1.32
N VAL A 122 -5.43 2.30 1.39
CA VAL A 122 -6.50 2.82 0.55
C VAL A 122 -6.03 4.04 -0.25
N GLY A 123 -6.41 4.11 -1.51
CA GLY A 123 -6.20 5.26 -2.38
C GLY A 123 -7.47 5.67 -3.12
N ALA A 124 -7.46 6.90 -3.67
CA ALA A 124 -8.58 7.45 -4.42
C ALA A 124 -8.55 7.09 -5.92
N GLY A 125 -7.45 6.51 -6.40
CA GLY A 125 -7.26 6.22 -7.83
C GLY A 125 -6.90 7.46 -8.65
N TRP A 126 -6.58 7.23 -9.92
CA TRP A 126 -6.12 8.30 -10.82
C TRP A 126 -6.57 8.11 -12.27
N MET A 127 -6.73 6.86 -12.77
CA MET A 127 -7.00 6.57 -14.16
C MET A 127 -8.48 6.75 -14.49
N ARG A 128 -8.80 7.83 -15.20
CA ARG A 128 -10.18 8.19 -15.59
C ARG A 128 -10.87 7.07 -16.35
N GLU A 129 -10.16 6.45 -17.28
CA GLU A 129 -10.71 5.42 -18.17
C GLU A 129 -11.16 4.18 -17.38
N GLU A 130 -10.49 3.86 -16.31
CA GLU A 130 -10.87 2.76 -15.40
C GLU A 130 -12.15 3.10 -14.62
N PHE A 131 -12.26 4.33 -14.10
CA PHE A 131 -13.49 4.81 -13.46
C PHE A 131 -14.70 4.79 -14.40
N GLU A 132 -14.52 5.28 -15.62
CA GLU A 132 -15.58 5.31 -16.64
C GLU A 132 -16.04 3.90 -16.99
N ALA A 133 -15.13 2.94 -17.17
CA ALA A 133 -15.44 1.54 -17.44
C ALA A 133 -16.21 0.88 -16.28
N LEU A 134 -15.95 1.31 -15.04
CA LEU A 134 -16.66 0.84 -13.84
C LEU A 134 -17.98 1.59 -13.59
N GLY A 135 -18.35 2.56 -14.46
CA GLY A 135 -19.57 3.34 -14.32
C GLY A 135 -19.52 4.38 -13.18
N ILE A 136 -18.33 4.86 -12.83
CA ILE A 136 -18.11 5.79 -11.73
C ILE A 136 -17.60 7.12 -12.31
N ASP A 137 -18.18 8.23 -11.90
CA ASP A 137 -17.67 9.56 -12.26
C ASP A 137 -16.29 9.80 -11.63
N PRO A 138 -15.23 9.98 -12.44
CA PRO A 138 -13.88 10.24 -11.92
C PRO A 138 -13.79 11.47 -11.01
N ALA A 139 -14.66 12.47 -11.22
CA ALA A 139 -14.68 13.68 -10.41
C ALA A 139 -15.14 13.43 -8.96
N GLU A 140 -15.88 12.35 -8.72
CA GLU A 140 -16.38 11.97 -7.40
C GLU A 140 -15.39 11.10 -6.59
N ARG A 141 -14.27 10.66 -7.18
CA ARG A 141 -13.37 9.69 -6.57
C ARG A 141 -12.90 10.05 -5.16
N GLY A 142 -12.57 11.32 -4.92
CA GLY A 142 -12.14 11.78 -3.59
C GLY A 142 -13.25 11.70 -2.56
N ALA A 143 -14.44 12.22 -2.89
CA ALA A 143 -15.62 12.19 -2.00
C ALA A 143 -16.09 10.76 -1.72
N ARG A 144 -16.07 9.88 -2.74
CA ARG A 144 -16.39 8.46 -2.57
C ARG A 144 -15.38 7.73 -1.70
N THR A 145 -14.12 8.11 -1.76
CA THR A 145 -13.07 7.55 -0.89
C THR A 145 -13.29 7.97 0.56
N ASP A 146 -13.54 9.25 0.82
CA ASP A 146 -13.80 9.76 2.16
C ASP A 146 -15.01 9.07 2.79
N GLU A 147 -16.15 9.04 2.08
CA GLU A 147 -17.36 8.38 2.55
C GLU A 147 -17.19 6.85 2.68
N GLY A 148 -16.46 6.23 1.75
CA GLY A 148 -16.14 4.81 1.83
C GLY A 148 -15.35 4.45 3.10
N LEU A 149 -14.39 5.27 3.49
CA LEU A 149 -13.63 5.07 4.74
C LEU A 149 -14.53 5.20 5.99
N GLU A 150 -15.47 6.13 5.98
CA GLU A 150 -16.48 6.25 7.05
C GLU A 150 -17.39 5.02 7.13
N VAL A 151 -17.79 4.48 5.97
CA VAL A 151 -18.58 3.24 5.90
C VAL A 151 -17.80 2.06 6.48
N LEU A 152 -16.51 1.89 6.12
CA LEU A 152 -15.67 0.85 6.69
C LEU A 152 -15.61 0.95 8.22
N ARG A 153 -15.35 2.15 8.74
CA ARG A 153 -15.28 2.40 10.19
C ARG A 153 -16.59 2.08 10.89
N ALA A 154 -17.74 2.53 10.34
CA ALA A 154 -19.05 2.27 10.91
C ALA A 154 -19.34 0.76 11.00
N LEU A 155 -19.10 0.02 9.92
CA LEU A 155 -19.36 -1.42 9.85
C LEU A 155 -18.43 -2.26 10.73
N TRP A 156 -17.20 -1.80 11.00
CA TRP A 156 -16.26 -2.50 11.86
C TRP A 156 -16.36 -2.15 13.34
N ARG A 157 -17.07 -1.06 13.67
CA ARG A 157 -17.22 -0.57 15.06
C ARG A 157 -18.58 -0.89 15.67
N ASP A 158 -19.63 -0.71 14.90
CA ASP A 158 -21.01 -0.67 15.41
C ASP A 158 -21.78 -1.95 15.04
N ASP A 159 -22.57 -2.46 16.02
CA ASP A 159 -23.46 -3.60 15.85
C ASP A 159 -24.74 -3.36 16.66
N PRO A 160 -25.87 -3.02 16.04
CA PRO A 160 -26.04 -2.79 14.60
C PRO A 160 -25.44 -1.46 14.13
N ALA A 161 -25.03 -1.41 12.87
CA ALA A 161 -24.48 -0.23 12.23
C ALA A 161 -25.53 0.52 11.40
N SER A 162 -25.43 1.84 11.39
CA SER A 162 -26.21 2.70 10.51
C SER A 162 -25.31 3.79 9.93
N PHE A 163 -25.57 4.15 8.70
CA PHE A 163 -24.85 5.21 8.01
C PHE A 163 -25.76 5.90 7.00
N GLU A 164 -25.65 7.21 6.88
CA GLU A 164 -26.36 8.01 5.89
C GLU A 164 -25.38 8.99 5.26
N GLY A 165 -25.06 8.77 3.99
CA GLY A 165 -24.12 9.58 3.22
C GLY A 165 -24.70 9.99 1.87
N ARG A 166 -23.86 10.63 1.06
CA ARG A 166 -24.23 11.03 -0.31
C ARG A 166 -24.31 9.84 -1.26
N PHE A 167 -23.41 8.88 -1.12
CA PHE A 167 -23.26 7.74 -2.05
C PHE A 167 -23.75 6.44 -1.46
N PHE A 168 -23.69 6.28 -0.16
CA PHE A 168 -24.01 5.04 0.55
C PHE A 168 -24.94 5.32 1.72
N GLY A 169 -25.80 4.36 2.02
CA GLY A 169 -26.69 4.44 3.17
C GLY A 169 -27.21 3.07 3.56
N PHE A 170 -27.29 2.85 4.88
CA PHE A 170 -27.87 1.64 5.46
C PHE A 170 -28.34 1.93 6.89
N ARG A 171 -29.26 1.10 7.39
CA ARG A 171 -29.82 1.27 8.74
C ARG A 171 -29.96 -0.09 9.42
N ASP A 172 -29.53 -0.14 10.68
CA ASP A 172 -29.68 -1.29 11.57
C ASP A 172 -29.18 -2.61 10.95
N VAL A 173 -28.00 -2.56 10.35
CA VAL A 173 -27.38 -3.72 9.69
C VAL A 173 -26.24 -4.27 10.54
N VAL A 174 -25.97 -5.56 10.35
CA VAL A 174 -24.80 -6.26 10.91
C VAL A 174 -23.97 -6.79 9.76
N LEU A 175 -22.67 -6.54 9.80
CA LEU A 175 -21.73 -7.08 8.82
C LEU A 175 -21.64 -8.61 8.99
N GLY A 176 -21.44 -9.36 7.92
CA GLY A 176 -21.32 -10.83 7.95
C GLY A 176 -20.22 -11.32 8.91
N VAL A 177 -19.07 -10.63 8.94
CA VAL A 177 -18.10 -10.74 10.03
C VAL A 177 -18.36 -9.59 11.00
N PRO A 178 -18.98 -9.84 12.17
CA PRO A 178 -19.37 -8.76 13.07
C PRO A 178 -18.15 -8.03 13.67
N PRO A 179 -18.35 -6.82 14.19
CA PRO A 179 -17.29 -6.04 14.83
C PRO A 179 -16.53 -6.84 15.90
N ARG A 180 -15.21 -6.66 15.91
CA ARG A 180 -14.26 -7.29 16.81
C ARG A 180 -13.37 -6.23 17.45
N GLU A 181 -12.66 -6.58 18.52
CA GLU A 181 -11.65 -5.69 19.12
C GLU A 181 -10.57 -5.29 18.12
N SER A 182 -10.14 -6.24 17.28
CA SER A 182 -9.18 -6.00 16.20
C SER A 182 -9.93 -5.79 14.88
N ALA A 183 -9.86 -4.58 14.36
CA ALA A 183 -10.26 -4.23 13.00
C ALA A 183 -9.03 -3.98 12.14
N PRO A 184 -9.10 -4.19 10.81
CA PRO A 184 -7.98 -3.87 9.93
C PRO A 184 -7.56 -2.40 10.10
N PRO A 185 -6.26 -2.10 10.37
CA PRO A 185 -5.79 -0.74 10.29
C PRO A 185 -6.03 -0.15 8.90
N LEU A 186 -6.48 1.10 8.85
CA LEU A 186 -6.69 1.85 7.62
C LEU A 186 -5.51 2.77 7.36
N TRP A 187 -4.75 2.52 6.31
CA TRP A 187 -3.69 3.42 5.87
C TRP A 187 -4.13 4.14 4.60
N VAL A 188 -3.76 5.40 4.46
CA VAL A 188 -4.15 6.22 3.31
C VAL A 188 -2.93 6.55 2.47
N GLY A 189 -3.01 6.20 1.19
CA GLY A 189 -1.98 6.48 0.19
C GLY A 189 -2.16 7.82 -0.50
N GLY A 190 -1.06 8.31 -1.04
CA GLY A 190 -0.99 9.55 -1.80
C GLY A 190 -0.21 10.67 -1.08
N ASN A 191 0.43 11.52 -1.90
CA ASN A 191 1.37 12.54 -1.40
C ASN A 191 0.78 13.96 -1.44
N THR A 192 -0.46 14.11 -1.95
CA THR A 192 -1.13 15.42 -2.08
C THR A 192 -1.77 15.86 -0.77
N ARG A 193 -1.96 17.17 -0.59
CA ARG A 193 -2.67 17.70 0.60
C ARG A 193 -4.04 17.04 0.86
N PRO A 194 -4.91 16.79 -0.15
CA PRO A 194 -6.14 16.04 0.07
C PRO A 194 -5.92 14.62 0.62
N ALA A 195 -4.90 13.92 0.14
CA ALA A 195 -4.56 12.57 0.64
C ALA A 195 -4.04 12.61 2.09
N LEU A 196 -3.17 13.56 2.42
CA LEU A 196 -2.67 13.77 3.79
C LEU A 196 -3.80 14.15 4.75
N ARG A 197 -4.72 15.02 4.33
CA ARG A 197 -5.92 15.37 5.11
C ARG A 197 -6.80 14.14 5.34
N ARG A 198 -6.96 13.29 4.34
CA ARG A 198 -7.72 12.03 4.43
C ARG A 198 -7.07 11.06 5.42
N ALA A 199 -5.75 10.94 5.39
CA ALA A 199 -4.99 10.13 6.36
C ALA A 199 -5.26 10.60 7.80
N LEU A 200 -5.21 11.91 8.04
CA LEU A 200 -5.51 12.49 9.35
C LEU A 200 -6.96 12.30 9.79
N ARG A 201 -7.92 12.41 8.87
CA ARG A 201 -9.34 12.27 9.22
C ARG A 201 -9.78 10.84 9.48
N HIS A 202 -9.26 9.90 8.68
CA HIS A 202 -9.83 8.55 8.61
C HIS A 202 -8.81 7.44 8.86
N GLY A 203 -7.51 7.71 8.70
CA GLY A 203 -6.46 6.69 8.71
C GLY A 203 -5.84 6.43 10.07
N ASP A 204 -5.22 5.26 10.20
CA ASP A 204 -4.28 4.90 11.27
C ASP A 204 -2.84 5.08 10.81
N GLY A 205 -2.63 5.26 9.50
CA GLY A 205 -1.32 5.50 8.90
C GLY A 205 -1.40 6.22 7.56
N TRP A 206 -0.27 6.74 7.15
CA TRP A 206 -0.04 7.30 5.82
C TRP A 206 0.95 6.42 5.05
N HIS A 207 0.67 6.18 3.78
CA HIS A 207 1.44 5.32 2.90
C HIS A 207 1.90 6.10 1.66
N GLY A 208 3.15 6.58 1.69
CA GLY A 208 3.73 7.41 0.63
C GLY A 208 4.36 6.57 -0.48
N PHE A 209 4.31 7.08 -1.70
CA PHE A 209 4.95 6.49 -2.87
C PHE A 209 5.90 7.50 -3.52
N GLU A 210 7.13 7.08 -3.83
CA GLU A 210 8.18 7.96 -4.38
C GLU A 210 8.42 9.23 -3.53
N VAL A 211 8.39 9.08 -2.22
CA VAL A 211 8.79 10.11 -1.27
C VAL A 211 10.18 9.77 -0.75
N TYR A 212 11.13 10.63 -1.04
CA TYR A 212 12.54 10.44 -0.65
C TYR A 212 12.79 11.02 0.75
N PRO A 213 13.89 10.65 1.43
CA PRO A 213 14.18 11.19 2.76
C PRO A 213 14.19 12.71 2.82
N GLU A 214 14.69 13.37 1.78
CA GLU A 214 14.71 14.84 1.66
C GLU A 214 13.33 15.48 1.54
N ASP A 215 12.32 14.73 1.08
CA ASP A 215 10.94 15.21 0.96
C ASP A 215 10.17 15.12 2.29
N MET A 216 10.63 14.28 3.22
CA MET A 216 9.89 13.95 4.43
C MET A 216 9.63 15.16 5.33
N GLN A 217 10.52 16.15 5.36
CA GLN A 217 10.27 17.36 6.13
C GLN A 217 9.02 18.09 5.62
N GLY A 218 8.89 18.25 4.29
CA GLY A 218 7.70 18.87 3.67
C GLY A 218 6.40 18.10 3.93
N ILE A 219 6.47 16.77 3.94
CA ILE A 219 5.33 15.92 4.31
C ILE A 219 4.93 16.16 5.77
N ARG A 220 5.90 16.18 6.70
CA ARG A 220 5.65 16.41 8.12
C ARG A 220 5.09 17.81 8.40
N ASP A 221 5.61 18.83 7.73
CA ASP A 221 5.10 20.20 7.84
C ASP A 221 3.65 20.29 7.37
N SER A 222 3.34 19.65 6.23
CA SER A 222 1.97 19.57 5.71
C SER A 222 1.04 18.79 6.66
N LEU A 223 1.50 17.71 7.25
CA LEU A 223 0.72 16.94 8.23
C LEU A 223 0.48 17.75 9.50
N ALA A 224 1.45 18.54 9.96
CA ALA A 224 1.29 19.41 11.13
C ALA A 224 0.22 20.49 10.88
N GLU A 225 0.32 21.22 9.77
CA GLU A 225 -0.68 22.23 9.39
C GLU A 225 -2.08 21.63 9.27
N LEU A 226 -2.19 20.48 8.57
CA LEU A 226 -3.48 19.81 8.38
C LEU A 226 -4.01 19.19 9.67
N GLY A 227 -3.12 18.73 10.56
CA GLY A 227 -3.47 18.23 11.88
C GLY A 227 -4.16 19.30 12.72
N ASP A 228 -3.64 20.53 12.70
CA ASP A 228 -4.28 21.68 13.33
C ASP A 228 -5.66 21.98 12.72
N GLU A 229 -5.78 21.93 11.38
CA GLU A 229 -7.07 22.13 10.69
C GLU A 229 -8.14 21.09 11.08
N VAL A 230 -7.76 19.82 11.22
CA VAL A 230 -8.70 18.72 11.49
C VAL A 230 -8.83 18.36 12.96
N GLY A 231 -7.97 18.93 13.82
CA GLY A 231 -7.98 18.67 15.25
C GLY A 231 -7.42 17.29 15.64
N ARG A 232 -6.37 16.81 14.93
CA ARG A 232 -5.73 15.52 15.20
C ARG A 232 -4.21 15.65 15.23
N ASP A 233 -3.57 15.01 16.21
CA ASP A 233 -2.12 14.93 16.30
C ASP A 233 -1.58 14.02 15.17
N PRO A 234 -0.72 14.56 14.26
CA PRO A 234 -0.06 13.75 13.24
C PRO A 234 0.81 12.62 13.80
N GLY A 235 1.27 12.76 15.05
CA GLY A 235 2.05 11.73 15.76
C GLY A 235 1.30 10.42 16.01
N GLU A 236 -0.03 10.43 15.85
CA GLU A 236 -0.85 9.21 15.93
C GLU A 236 -0.81 8.36 14.65
N LEU A 237 -0.29 8.91 13.54
CA LEU A 237 -0.19 8.18 12.28
C LEU A 237 1.10 7.36 12.19
N GLU A 238 1.00 6.10 11.82
CA GLU A 238 2.16 5.39 11.29
C GLU A 238 2.54 5.96 9.92
N LEU A 239 3.82 6.21 9.71
CA LEU A 239 4.34 6.71 8.44
C LEU A 239 5.08 5.58 7.71
N SER A 240 4.67 5.33 6.48
CA SER A 240 5.31 4.34 5.62
C SER A 240 5.57 4.88 4.22
N VAL A 241 6.60 4.36 3.57
CA VAL A 241 6.95 4.73 2.20
C VAL A 241 7.30 3.51 1.37
N VAL A 242 7.00 3.57 0.08
CA VAL A 242 7.39 2.54 -0.90
C VAL A 242 8.62 3.02 -1.66
N ARG A 243 9.64 2.17 -1.73
CA ARG A 243 10.87 2.43 -2.48
C ARG A 243 11.27 1.21 -3.33
N GLY A 244 11.85 1.47 -4.48
CA GLY A 244 12.50 0.42 -5.26
C GLY A 244 13.72 -0.13 -4.52
N MET A 245 14.10 -1.38 -4.82
CA MET A 245 15.31 -2.01 -4.34
C MET A 245 15.85 -2.96 -5.40
N VAL A 246 17.15 -2.93 -5.61
CA VAL A 246 17.87 -3.87 -6.45
C VAL A 246 19.25 -4.10 -5.87
N PRO A 247 19.72 -5.36 -5.76
CA PRO A 247 21.13 -5.65 -5.43
C PRO A 247 22.07 -4.96 -6.42
N PRO A 248 23.21 -4.37 -6.00
CA PRO A 248 24.10 -3.62 -6.87
C PRO A 248 24.57 -4.40 -8.12
N GLU A 249 24.83 -5.68 -7.96
CA GLU A 249 25.28 -6.55 -9.04
C GLU A 249 24.20 -6.78 -10.12
N LEU A 250 22.94 -6.55 -9.78
CA LEU A 250 21.79 -6.72 -10.65
C LEU A 250 21.19 -5.39 -11.13
N ALA A 251 21.82 -4.26 -10.79
CA ALA A 251 21.29 -2.92 -11.11
C ALA A 251 21.05 -2.72 -12.63
N ALA A 252 21.89 -3.30 -13.49
CA ALA A 252 21.73 -3.26 -14.94
C ALA A 252 20.44 -3.97 -15.44
N ASN A 253 19.87 -4.87 -14.64
CA ASN A 253 18.64 -5.61 -14.95
C ASN A 253 17.39 -4.97 -14.36
N SER A 254 17.54 -3.87 -13.60
CA SER A 254 16.40 -3.13 -13.05
C SER A 254 15.52 -2.57 -14.16
N PHE A 255 14.21 -2.73 -14.03
CA PHE A 255 13.24 -2.16 -14.98
C PHE A 255 12.84 -0.72 -14.64
N THR A 256 13.48 -0.10 -13.62
CA THR A 256 13.23 1.29 -13.22
C THR A 256 14.51 2.11 -13.26
N PRO A 257 14.39 3.46 -13.37
CA PRO A 257 15.54 4.35 -13.21
C PRO A 257 16.20 4.17 -11.84
N GLU A 258 17.53 4.31 -11.80
CA GLU A 258 18.35 4.15 -10.59
C GLU A 258 17.82 4.97 -9.39
N ARG A 259 17.41 6.22 -9.61
CA ARG A 259 16.92 7.11 -8.56
C ARG A 259 15.70 6.56 -7.80
N ARG A 260 14.90 5.69 -8.39
CA ARG A 260 13.74 5.09 -7.72
C ARG A 260 14.15 4.05 -6.68
N ASN A 261 15.28 3.42 -6.86
CA ASN A 261 15.81 2.44 -5.92
C ASN A 261 16.45 3.12 -4.72
N LEU A 262 16.46 2.41 -3.59
CA LEU A 262 17.34 2.73 -2.47
C LEU A 262 18.78 2.78 -2.96
N GLY A 263 19.69 3.40 -2.21
CA GLY A 263 21.07 3.67 -2.59
C GLY A 263 21.79 2.58 -3.39
N ALA A 264 22.85 2.95 -4.09
CA ALA A 264 23.54 2.10 -5.04
C ALA A 264 24.45 1.02 -4.39
N SER A 265 24.66 1.08 -3.08
CA SER A 265 25.39 0.08 -2.30
C SER A 265 24.63 -0.29 -1.02
N ALA A 266 25.04 -1.39 -0.37
CA ALA A 266 24.46 -1.79 0.90
C ALA A 266 24.60 -0.67 1.98
N GLU A 267 25.77 -0.01 2.03
CA GLU A 267 26.02 1.12 2.94
C GLU A 267 25.06 2.27 2.68
N GLU A 268 24.89 2.67 1.43
CA GLU A 268 23.98 3.75 1.05
C GLU A 268 22.53 3.39 1.35
N MET A 269 22.12 2.13 1.17
CA MET A 269 20.78 1.65 1.54
C MET A 269 20.55 1.74 3.04
N VAL A 270 21.52 1.32 3.86
CA VAL A 270 21.45 1.41 5.32
C VAL A 270 21.34 2.87 5.77
N ASP A 271 22.18 3.75 5.19
CA ASP A 271 22.12 5.19 5.48
C ASP A 271 20.76 5.80 5.12
N GLU A 272 20.25 5.49 3.94
CA GLU A 272 18.94 6.00 3.49
C GLU A 272 17.79 5.51 4.37
N LEU A 273 17.80 4.24 4.77
CA LEU A 273 16.82 3.70 5.72
C LEU A 273 16.94 4.35 7.10
N GLY A 274 18.15 4.68 7.54
CA GLY A 274 18.40 5.46 8.76
C GLY A 274 17.79 6.87 8.70
N ARG A 275 17.95 7.57 7.57
CA ARG A 275 17.35 8.90 7.36
C ARG A 275 15.81 8.85 7.36
N TYR A 276 15.19 7.78 6.85
CA TYR A 276 13.75 7.57 7.00
C TYR A 276 13.35 7.39 8.47
N ALA A 277 14.09 6.59 9.23
CA ALA A 277 13.83 6.41 10.67
C ALA A 277 13.91 7.74 11.43
N GLU A 278 14.93 8.55 11.16
CA GLU A 278 15.08 9.89 11.75
C GLU A 278 13.93 10.83 11.40
N ALA A 279 13.38 10.69 10.20
CA ALA A 279 12.21 11.42 9.74
C ALA A 279 10.87 10.89 10.30
N GLY A 280 10.89 9.84 11.11
CA GLY A 280 9.70 9.26 11.76
C GLY A 280 8.97 8.21 10.92
N VAL A 281 9.55 7.77 9.81
CA VAL A 281 9.02 6.62 9.04
C VAL A 281 9.24 5.34 9.84
N THR A 282 8.20 4.54 10.00
CA THR A 282 8.24 3.29 10.77
C THR A 282 8.34 2.05 9.90
N LEU A 283 7.97 2.15 8.63
CA LEU A 283 8.00 1.06 7.66
C LEU A 283 8.46 1.55 6.29
N VAL A 284 9.46 0.89 5.72
CA VAL A 284 9.81 1.04 4.31
C VAL A 284 9.43 -0.24 3.58
N VAL A 285 8.56 -0.11 2.59
CA VAL A 285 8.13 -1.22 1.74
C VAL A 285 9.00 -1.23 0.51
N VAL A 286 9.80 -2.27 0.33
CA VAL A 286 10.68 -2.40 -0.82
C VAL A 286 9.98 -3.10 -1.98
N GLN A 287 10.07 -2.50 -3.15
CA GLN A 287 9.72 -3.13 -4.42
C GLN A 287 11.01 -3.59 -5.10
N VAL A 288 11.22 -4.90 -5.19
CA VAL A 288 12.33 -5.43 -5.95
C VAL A 288 12.09 -5.15 -7.44
N THR A 289 12.97 -4.34 -8.05
CA THR A 289 12.79 -3.85 -9.43
C THR A 289 13.41 -4.78 -10.47
N LEU A 290 13.17 -6.07 -10.30
CA LEU A 290 13.60 -7.17 -11.14
C LEU A 290 12.41 -8.04 -11.55
N LEU A 291 12.63 -8.95 -12.48
CA LEU A 291 11.62 -9.95 -12.83
C LEU A 291 11.27 -10.81 -11.60
N PRO A 292 10.01 -11.30 -11.51
CA PRO A 292 9.51 -12.00 -10.31
C PRO A 292 10.38 -13.17 -9.85
N GLN A 293 10.98 -13.91 -10.76
CA GLN A 293 11.84 -15.06 -10.46
C GLN A 293 13.11 -14.69 -9.67
N ALA A 294 13.57 -13.45 -9.82
CA ALA A 294 14.77 -12.95 -9.12
C ALA A 294 14.47 -12.37 -7.74
N ILE A 295 13.20 -12.18 -7.38
CA ILE A 295 12.82 -11.52 -6.12
C ILE A 295 13.30 -12.29 -4.89
N PRO A 296 13.12 -13.61 -4.77
CA PRO A 296 13.57 -14.33 -3.59
C PRO A 296 15.07 -14.18 -3.32
N ASP A 297 15.92 -14.32 -4.33
CA ASP A 297 17.38 -14.18 -4.20
C ASP A 297 17.78 -12.74 -3.85
N ALA A 298 17.11 -11.74 -4.45
CA ALA A 298 17.34 -10.34 -4.12
C ALA A 298 16.96 -10.03 -2.66
N LEU A 299 15.90 -10.64 -2.14
CA LEU A 299 15.50 -10.51 -0.73
C LEU A 299 16.52 -11.19 0.21
N GLU A 300 17.07 -12.35 -0.15
CA GLU A 300 18.17 -12.99 0.61
C GLU A 300 19.37 -12.05 0.73
N TRP A 301 19.80 -11.47 -0.38
CA TRP A 301 20.88 -10.49 -0.39
C TRP A 301 20.55 -9.28 0.51
N PHE A 302 19.36 -8.71 0.35
CA PHE A 302 18.94 -7.53 1.10
C PHE A 302 18.85 -7.80 2.60
N ALA A 303 18.36 -8.97 2.99
CA ALA A 303 18.32 -9.36 4.40
C ALA A 303 19.71 -9.48 5.00
N ALA A 304 20.64 -10.13 4.29
CA ALA A 304 22.01 -10.36 4.76
C ALA A 304 22.86 -9.08 4.81
N GLU A 305 22.78 -8.25 3.76
CA GLU A 305 23.70 -7.12 3.57
C GLU A 305 23.13 -5.79 4.11
N VAL A 306 21.82 -5.66 4.22
CA VAL A 306 21.17 -4.41 4.63
C VAL A 306 20.38 -4.59 5.92
N MET A 307 19.37 -5.49 5.96
CA MET A 307 18.49 -5.60 7.14
C MET A 307 19.26 -6.00 8.41
N ALA A 308 20.26 -6.87 8.29
CA ALA A 308 21.08 -7.30 9.43
C ALA A 308 21.85 -6.14 10.08
N ARG A 309 22.06 -5.04 9.37
CA ARG A 309 22.78 -3.84 9.83
C ARG A 309 21.88 -2.73 10.33
N LEU A 310 20.54 -2.90 10.25
CA LEU A 310 19.58 -1.92 10.75
C LEU A 310 19.53 -2.01 12.28
N GLY A 311 19.93 -0.94 12.95
CA GLY A 311 19.89 -0.86 14.41
C GLY A 311 21.22 -1.13 15.10
N GLU A 312 22.31 -1.30 14.32
CA GLU A 312 23.65 -1.16 14.84
C GLU A 312 24.00 0.34 14.93
#